data_88d54f29e5d9bb10b8f0e61569f44c1f
#
_entry.id   88d54f29e5d9bb10b8f0e61569f44c1f
#
_cell.length_a   1.000
_cell.length_b   1.000
_cell.length_c   1.000
_cell.angle_alpha   90.00
_cell.angle_beta   90.00
_cell.angle_gamma   90.00
#
_symmetry.space_group_name_H-M   'P 1'
#
loop_
_entity.id
_entity.type
_entity.pdbx_description
1 polymer ?
#
loop_
_entity_poly.entity_id
_entity_poly.type
_entity_poly.pdbx_seq_one_letter_code
_entity_poly.pdbx_strand_id
1 'polypeptide(L)'
;HSRDAAEAAAVREGIRHSSYRAALKALGFRCRVVRRDEDGSVAVEFAIIAPIFFFLMFVIAETALVFIAEQVMDTAVFEPARLIRTGQVQAAEMSDADFTTEVCDRVAVFIDCTGSNFFLDVQSFDTFGDMVTDEPVDDDNNFEDPPAFSFGQANEIVVVRAYYQWPTNTIFGSLSLKNLSNGKRLIGSFAAFRNEPFTATASN
;
A
#
# COMPACT_ATOMS: atom_id res chain seq x y z
N HIS A 1 77.58 10.63 -2.58
CA HIS A 1 76.44 9.71 -2.57
C HIS A 1 75.30 10.11 -1.59
N SER A 2 75.62 10.76 -0.47
CA SER A 2 74.58 11.15 0.54
C SER A 2 73.97 12.51 0.26
N ARG A 3 74.66 13.42 -0.42
CA ARG A 3 74.15 14.74 -0.78
C ARG A 3 73.18 14.72 -1.94
N ASP A 4 73.47 13.87 -2.92
CA ASP A 4 72.64 13.74 -4.14
C ASP A 4 71.24 13.14 -3.80
N ALA A 5 71.17 12.25 -2.81
CA ALA A 5 69.89 11.68 -2.35
C ALA A 5 68.99 12.69 -1.60
N ALA A 6 69.61 13.59 -0.81
CA ALA A 6 68.89 14.63 -0.08
C ALA A 6 68.36 15.73 -1.03
N GLU A 7 69.12 16.06 -2.06
CA GLU A 7 68.73 17.06 -3.06
C GLU A 7 67.58 16.53 -3.96
N ALA A 8 67.62 15.23 -4.32
CA ALA A 8 66.55 14.58 -5.06
C ALA A 8 65.27 14.44 -4.27
N ALA A 9 65.33 14.25 -2.93
CA ALA A 9 64.18 14.23 -2.04
C ALA A 9 63.52 15.59 -1.91
N ALA A 10 64.31 16.66 -1.74
CA ALA A 10 63.79 18.03 -1.65
C ALA A 10 63.11 18.51 -2.96
N VAL A 11 63.66 18.12 -4.10
CA VAL A 11 63.06 18.43 -5.43
C VAL A 11 61.72 17.68 -5.60
N ARG A 12 61.61 16.40 -5.16
CA ARG A 12 60.34 15.64 -5.21
C ARG A 12 59.27 16.23 -4.30
N GLU A 13 59.64 16.72 -3.14
CA GLU A 13 58.74 17.32 -2.15
C GLU A 13 58.21 18.68 -2.66
N GLY A 14 59.09 19.49 -3.27
CA GLY A 14 58.71 20.74 -3.92
C GLY A 14 57.76 20.57 -5.10
N ILE A 15 57.93 19.56 -5.91
CA ILE A 15 57.02 19.22 -7.03
C ILE A 15 55.64 18.79 -6.54
N ARG A 16 55.59 17.94 -5.45
CA ARG A 16 54.32 17.55 -4.82
C ARG A 16 53.53 18.76 -4.31
N HIS A 17 54.15 19.66 -3.53
CA HIS A 17 53.50 20.83 -3.00
C HIS A 17 53.00 21.78 -4.09
N SER A 18 53.75 21.92 -5.16
CA SER A 18 53.33 22.74 -6.33
C SER A 18 52.11 22.18 -7.02
N SER A 19 52.07 20.88 -7.22
CA SER A 19 50.91 20.17 -7.88
C SER A 19 49.63 20.29 -7.06
N TYR A 20 49.68 20.14 -5.74
CA TYR A 20 48.50 20.33 -4.87
C TYR A 20 47.97 21.75 -4.85
N ARG A 21 48.87 22.76 -4.85
CA ARG A 21 48.48 24.16 -4.91
C ARG A 21 47.86 24.55 -6.25
N ALA A 22 48.33 23.98 -7.34
CA ALA A 22 47.76 24.17 -8.66
C ALA A 22 46.35 23.51 -8.76
N ALA A 23 46.20 22.31 -8.21
CA ALA A 23 44.92 21.61 -8.17
C ALA A 23 43.88 22.34 -7.31
N LEU A 24 44.27 22.84 -6.14
CA LEU A 24 43.38 23.62 -5.26
C LEU A 24 42.99 24.96 -5.89
N LYS A 25 43.91 25.63 -6.61
CA LYS A 25 43.57 26.85 -7.36
C LYS A 25 42.64 26.56 -8.54
N ALA A 26 42.80 25.43 -9.22
CA ALA A 26 41.93 25.04 -10.31
C ALA A 26 40.50 24.66 -9.80
N LEU A 27 40.41 24.01 -8.64
CA LEU A 27 39.12 23.73 -7.98
C LEU A 27 38.43 25.03 -7.50
N GLY A 28 39.20 25.91 -6.87
CA GLY A 28 38.68 27.21 -6.41
C GLY A 28 38.23 28.11 -7.57
N PHE A 29 38.90 28.04 -8.71
CA PHE A 29 38.50 28.77 -9.92
C PHE A 29 37.21 28.19 -10.53
N ARG A 30 37.08 26.87 -10.57
CA ARG A 30 35.84 26.23 -11.05
C ARG A 30 34.64 26.53 -10.14
N CYS A 31 34.79 26.47 -8.83
CA CYS A 31 33.73 26.92 -7.89
C CYS A 31 33.36 28.38 -8.05
N ARG A 32 34.33 29.26 -8.37
CA ARG A 32 34.08 30.69 -8.55
C ARG A 32 33.36 31.01 -9.86
N VAL A 33 33.61 30.22 -10.93
CA VAL A 33 32.91 30.36 -12.21
C VAL A 33 31.46 29.91 -12.06
N VAL A 34 31.20 28.77 -11.43
CA VAL A 34 29.85 28.26 -11.17
C VAL A 34 29.02 29.23 -10.30
N ARG A 35 29.67 29.92 -9.35
CA ARG A 35 29.01 30.91 -8.46
C ARG A 35 28.66 32.24 -9.17
N ARG A 36 29.19 32.49 -10.36
CA ARG A 36 28.98 33.72 -11.12
C ARG A 36 28.10 33.55 -12.35
N ASP A 37 27.71 32.31 -12.65
CA ASP A 37 26.85 31.95 -13.75
C ASP A 37 25.39 32.05 -13.29
N GLU A 38 24.69 33.11 -13.67
CA GLU A 38 23.28 33.35 -13.35
C GLU A 38 22.38 32.30 -13.98
N ASP A 39 22.82 31.67 -15.09
CA ASP A 39 22.12 30.59 -15.77
C ASP A 39 22.03 29.31 -14.91
N GLY A 40 22.93 29.08 -13.93
CA GLY A 40 22.88 28.01 -12.96
C GLY A 40 21.94 28.23 -11.78
N SER A 41 21.51 29.47 -11.52
CA SER A 41 20.67 29.82 -10.36
C SER A 41 19.32 29.10 -10.40
N VAL A 42 18.66 29.10 -11.54
CA VAL A 42 17.35 28.45 -11.75
C VAL A 42 17.44 26.94 -11.51
N ALA A 43 18.53 26.31 -11.95
CA ALA A 43 18.74 24.87 -11.75
C ALA A 43 18.94 24.53 -10.26
N VAL A 44 19.61 25.39 -9.49
CA VAL A 44 19.79 25.21 -8.05
C VAL A 44 18.47 25.43 -7.29
N GLU A 45 17.70 26.44 -7.64
CA GLU A 45 16.37 26.69 -7.07
C GLU A 45 15.44 25.51 -7.32
N PHE A 46 15.39 25.01 -8.56
CA PHE A 46 14.61 23.84 -8.91
C PHE A 46 15.07 22.59 -8.13
N ALA A 47 16.38 22.38 -7.99
CA ALA A 47 16.92 21.24 -7.27
C ALA A 47 16.56 21.23 -5.77
N ILE A 48 16.30 22.38 -5.18
CA ILE A 48 15.85 22.50 -3.79
C ILE A 48 14.34 22.27 -3.66
N ILE A 49 13.56 22.80 -4.59
CA ILE A 49 12.08 22.74 -4.54
C ILE A 49 11.57 21.39 -5.04
N ALA A 50 12.19 20.82 -6.07
CA ALA A 50 11.74 19.60 -6.72
C ALA A 50 11.57 18.39 -5.76
N PRO A 51 12.49 18.09 -4.82
CA PRO A 51 12.31 16.98 -3.88
C PRO A 51 11.06 17.12 -3.03
N ILE A 52 10.77 18.33 -2.53
CA ILE A 52 9.58 18.60 -1.69
C ILE A 52 8.31 18.46 -2.55
N PHE A 53 8.33 19.00 -3.76
CA PHE A 53 7.21 18.93 -4.69
C PHE A 53 6.89 17.48 -5.06
N PHE A 54 7.89 16.70 -5.48
CA PHE A 54 7.68 15.30 -5.83
C PHE A 54 7.28 14.45 -4.63
N PHE A 55 7.82 14.73 -3.45
CA PHE A 55 7.38 14.07 -2.22
C PHE A 55 5.89 14.26 -1.98
N LEU A 56 5.38 15.50 -2.06
CA LEU A 56 3.94 15.76 -1.92
C LEU A 56 3.12 15.10 -3.02
N MET A 57 3.60 15.12 -4.26
CA MET A 57 2.94 14.44 -5.38
C MET A 57 2.80 12.93 -5.12
N PHE A 58 3.85 12.28 -4.61
CA PHE A 58 3.82 10.85 -4.29
C PHE A 58 2.86 10.53 -3.14
N VAL A 59 2.84 11.35 -2.08
CA VAL A 59 1.89 11.16 -0.97
C VAL A 59 0.44 11.27 -1.46
N ILE A 60 0.14 12.25 -2.30
CA ILE A 60 -1.20 12.42 -2.89
C ILE A 60 -1.55 11.22 -3.77
N ALA A 61 -0.62 10.77 -4.61
CA ALA A 61 -0.84 9.62 -5.49
C ALA A 61 -1.08 8.32 -4.70
N GLU A 62 -0.30 8.05 -3.66
CA GLU A 62 -0.48 6.89 -2.79
C GLU A 62 -1.85 6.93 -2.10
N THR A 63 -2.23 8.07 -1.56
CA THR A 63 -3.55 8.25 -0.94
C THR A 63 -4.68 8.00 -1.94
N ALA A 64 -4.56 8.53 -3.15
CA ALA A 64 -5.55 8.32 -4.21
C ALA A 64 -5.68 6.84 -4.60
N LEU A 65 -4.57 6.10 -4.68
CA LEU A 65 -4.58 4.67 -4.98
C LEU A 65 -5.31 3.86 -3.90
N VAL A 66 -5.13 4.20 -2.62
CA VAL A 66 -5.86 3.56 -1.51
C VAL A 66 -7.36 3.80 -1.66
N PHE A 67 -7.80 5.04 -1.91
CA PHE A 67 -9.22 5.35 -2.12
C PHE A 67 -9.81 4.63 -3.33
N ILE A 68 -9.07 4.51 -4.42
CA ILE A 68 -9.52 3.73 -5.59
C ILE A 68 -9.68 2.26 -5.21
N ALA A 69 -8.74 1.69 -4.47
CA ALA A 69 -8.81 0.30 -4.02
C ALA A 69 -10.02 0.07 -3.09
N GLU A 70 -10.32 0.99 -2.18
CA GLU A 70 -11.51 0.97 -1.33
C GLU A 70 -12.80 0.95 -2.19
N GLN A 71 -12.92 1.82 -3.19
CA GLN A 71 -14.08 1.88 -4.08
C GLN A 71 -14.26 0.63 -4.95
N VAL A 72 -13.15 0.05 -5.42
CA VAL A 72 -13.18 -1.21 -6.17
C VAL A 72 -13.66 -2.34 -5.27
N MET A 73 -13.17 -2.39 -4.03
CA MET A 73 -13.56 -3.38 -3.05
C MET A 73 -15.04 -3.30 -2.68
N ASP A 74 -15.56 -2.08 -2.46
CA ASP A 74 -16.99 -1.85 -2.21
C ASP A 74 -17.86 -2.42 -3.33
N THR A 75 -17.53 -2.08 -4.58
CA THR A 75 -18.27 -2.59 -5.75
C THR A 75 -18.22 -4.11 -5.84
N ALA A 76 -17.04 -4.68 -5.57
CA ALA A 76 -16.83 -6.13 -5.64
C ALA A 76 -17.54 -6.92 -4.55
N VAL A 77 -17.81 -6.30 -3.40
CA VAL A 77 -18.59 -6.92 -2.32
C VAL A 77 -20.09 -6.79 -2.58
N PHE A 78 -20.57 -5.63 -3.03
CA PHE A 78 -22.01 -5.39 -3.20
C PHE A 78 -22.67 -6.25 -4.28
N GLU A 79 -21.99 -6.51 -5.39
CA GLU A 79 -22.54 -7.30 -6.49
C GLU A 79 -22.75 -8.78 -6.10
N PRO A 80 -21.73 -9.53 -5.57
CA PRO A 80 -21.93 -10.88 -5.09
C PRO A 80 -22.86 -10.98 -3.87
N ALA A 81 -22.86 -9.98 -2.97
CA ALA A 81 -23.77 -9.91 -1.85
C ALA A 81 -25.25 -9.98 -2.31
N ARG A 82 -25.57 -9.42 -3.47
CA ARG A 82 -26.90 -9.54 -4.09
C ARG A 82 -27.26 -10.99 -4.42
N LEU A 83 -26.31 -11.81 -4.82
CA LEU A 83 -26.54 -13.24 -5.12
C LEU A 83 -26.93 -14.02 -3.85
N ILE A 84 -26.31 -13.70 -2.73
CA ILE A 84 -26.68 -14.26 -1.42
C ILE A 84 -28.08 -13.81 -1.05
N ARG A 85 -28.34 -12.50 -1.11
CA ARG A 85 -29.61 -11.90 -0.73
C ARG A 85 -30.80 -12.50 -1.46
N THR A 86 -30.65 -12.79 -2.75
CA THR A 86 -31.72 -13.37 -3.59
C THR A 86 -31.77 -14.89 -3.54
N GLY A 87 -30.94 -15.57 -2.75
CA GLY A 87 -30.90 -17.02 -2.61
C GLY A 87 -30.24 -17.76 -3.76
N GLN A 88 -29.56 -17.07 -4.67
CA GLN A 88 -28.91 -17.69 -5.83
C GLN A 88 -27.69 -18.53 -5.42
N VAL A 89 -26.93 -18.07 -4.44
CA VAL A 89 -25.78 -18.80 -3.89
C VAL A 89 -26.24 -20.10 -3.23
N GLN A 90 -27.31 -20.03 -2.44
CA GLN A 90 -27.89 -21.18 -1.76
C GLN A 90 -28.52 -22.17 -2.75
N ALA A 91 -29.22 -21.68 -3.79
CA ALA A 91 -29.82 -22.52 -4.83
C ALA A 91 -28.77 -23.20 -5.73
N ALA A 92 -27.61 -22.58 -5.92
CA ALA A 92 -26.51 -23.13 -6.70
C ALA A 92 -25.58 -24.02 -5.85
N GLU A 93 -25.82 -24.17 -4.54
CA GLU A 93 -24.93 -24.88 -3.59
C GLU A 93 -23.47 -24.40 -3.73
N MET A 94 -23.29 -23.07 -3.92
CA MET A 94 -21.98 -22.47 -4.16
C MET A 94 -21.08 -22.66 -2.92
N SER A 95 -19.86 -23.10 -3.14
CA SER A 95 -18.87 -23.23 -2.06
C SER A 95 -18.27 -21.88 -1.68
N ASP A 96 -17.63 -21.81 -0.51
CA ASP A 96 -16.89 -20.63 -0.03
C ASP A 96 -15.80 -20.22 -1.03
N ALA A 97 -15.13 -21.20 -1.64
CA ALA A 97 -14.09 -20.97 -2.63
C ALA A 97 -14.64 -20.37 -3.94
N ASP A 98 -15.80 -20.87 -4.40
CA ASP A 98 -16.45 -20.35 -5.61
C ASP A 98 -16.93 -18.91 -5.38
N PHE A 99 -17.51 -18.62 -4.21
CA PHE A 99 -17.95 -17.27 -3.86
C PHE A 99 -16.75 -16.32 -3.71
N THR A 100 -15.66 -16.78 -3.11
CA THR A 100 -14.41 -16.00 -3.02
C THR A 100 -13.86 -15.68 -4.42
N THR A 101 -13.89 -16.65 -5.34
CA THR A 101 -13.48 -16.43 -6.73
C THR A 101 -14.35 -15.39 -7.41
N GLU A 102 -15.67 -15.45 -7.21
CA GLU A 102 -16.63 -14.49 -7.76
C GLU A 102 -16.35 -13.04 -7.31
N VAL A 103 -15.95 -12.84 -6.05
CA VAL A 103 -15.51 -11.53 -5.52
C VAL A 103 -14.17 -11.15 -6.11
N CYS A 104 -13.21 -12.08 -6.12
CA CYS A 104 -11.85 -11.85 -6.58
C CYS A 104 -11.77 -11.43 -8.05
N ASP A 105 -12.55 -12.02 -8.92
CA ASP A 105 -12.58 -11.68 -10.36
C ASP A 105 -12.89 -10.20 -10.59
N ARG A 106 -13.61 -9.56 -9.67
CA ARG A 106 -13.96 -8.13 -9.75
C ARG A 106 -12.87 -7.20 -9.27
N VAL A 107 -12.04 -7.64 -8.34
CA VAL A 107 -10.95 -6.83 -7.76
C VAL A 107 -9.59 -7.11 -8.39
N ALA A 108 -9.45 -8.17 -9.19
CA ALA A 108 -8.18 -8.68 -9.71
C ALA A 108 -7.30 -7.64 -10.44
N VAL A 109 -7.88 -6.53 -10.90
CA VAL A 109 -7.13 -5.43 -11.54
C VAL A 109 -6.26 -4.65 -10.54
N PHE A 110 -6.68 -4.57 -9.27
CA PHE A 110 -6.03 -3.76 -8.24
C PHE A 110 -5.58 -4.57 -7.03
N ILE A 111 -6.21 -5.72 -6.78
CA ILE A 111 -6.05 -6.51 -5.57
C ILE A 111 -5.66 -7.94 -5.95
N ASP A 112 -4.54 -8.40 -5.40
CA ASP A 112 -4.11 -9.79 -5.55
C ASP A 112 -4.81 -10.65 -4.49
N CYS A 113 -5.80 -11.43 -4.93
CA CYS A 113 -6.52 -12.38 -4.11
C CYS A 113 -5.81 -13.73 -3.95
N THR A 114 -4.74 -14.01 -4.71
CA THR A 114 -4.03 -15.29 -4.66
C THR A 114 -3.06 -15.35 -3.47
N GLY A 115 -2.75 -14.19 -2.89
CA GLY A 115 -1.85 -14.05 -1.74
C GLY A 115 -2.58 -14.11 -0.39
N SER A 116 -1.80 -14.17 0.68
CA SER A 116 -2.27 -14.17 2.08
C SER A 116 -2.70 -12.79 2.60
N ASN A 117 -3.09 -11.86 1.72
CA ASN A 117 -3.44 -10.49 2.08
C ASN A 117 -4.92 -10.18 1.88
N PHE A 118 -5.66 -11.05 1.19
CA PHE A 118 -7.08 -10.90 0.94
C PHE A 118 -7.86 -11.89 1.81
N PHE A 119 -8.88 -11.39 2.50
CA PHE A 119 -9.73 -12.15 3.41
C PHE A 119 -11.18 -11.82 3.11
N LEU A 120 -12.00 -12.83 3.01
CA LEU A 120 -13.43 -12.70 2.80
C LEU A 120 -14.15 -13.45 3.92
N ASP A 121 -15.15 -12.82 4.50
CA ASP A 121 -15.95 -13.33 5.59
C ASP A 121 -17.43 -13.10 5.29
N VAL A 122 -18.22 -14.14 5.52
CA VAL A 122 -19.67 -14.10 5.37
C VAL A 122 -20.32 -14.72 6.61
N GLN A 123 -21.10 -13.93 7.32
CA GLN A 123 -21.75 -14.37 8.54
C GLN A 123 -23.25 -14.12 8.50
N SER A 124 -24.03 -15.03 9.07
CA SER A 124 -25.47 -14.88 9.26
C SER A 124 -25.81 -14.62 10.72
N PHE A 125 -26.81 -13.76 10.93
CA PHE A 125 -27.30 -13.34 12.26
C PHE A 125 -28.84 -13.32 12.28
N ASP A 126 -29.41 -13.58 13.45
CA ASP A 126 -30.87 -13.53 13.62
C ASP A 126 -31.40 -12.09 13.65
N THR A 127 -30.65 -11.19 14.27
CA THR A 127 -31.01 -9.77 14.37
C THR A 127 -29.87 -8.83 14.01
N PHE A 128 -30.18 -7.60 13.60
CA PHE A 128 -29.18 -6.57 13.34
C PHE A 128 -28.37 -6.17 14.58
N GLY A 129 -28.92 -6.40 15.79
CA GLY A 129 -28.25 -6.10 17.05
C GLY A 129 -27.14 -7.08 17.39
N ASP A 130 -27.13 -8.26 16.77
CA ASP A 130 -26.14 -9.32 17.02
C ASP A 130 -24.93 -9.20 16.09
N MET A 131 -24.98 -8.27 15.12
CA MET A 131 -23.90 -8.10 14.16
C MET A 131 -22.62 -7.59 14.85
N VAL A 132 -21.51 -8.27 14.60
CA VAL A 132 -20.18 -7.78 14.96
C VAL A 132 -19.72 -6.83 13.85
N THR A 133 -19.53 -5.57 14.19
CA THR A 133 -19.12 -4.50 13.26
C THR A 133 -17.68 -4.08 13.43
N ASP A 134 -17.00 -4.60 14.46
CA ASP A 134 -15.62 -4.25 14.75
C ASP A 134 -14.68 -4.78 13.67
N GLU A 135 -13.63 -4.02 13.39
CA GLU A 135 -12.56 -4.48 12.52
C GLU A 135 -11.84 -5.68 13.16
N PRO A 136 -11.42 -6.70 12.38
CA PRO A 136 -10.71 -7.87 12.89
C PRO A 136 -9.25 -7.53 13.20
N VAL A 137 -9.04 -6.68 14.18
CA VAL A 137 -7.73 -6.19 14.61
C VAL A 137 -7.66 -6.22 16.13
N ASP A 138 -6.61 -6.83 16.67
CA ASP A 138 -6.38 -6.86 18.12
C ASP A 138 -5.87 -5.51 18.67
N ASP A 139 -5.71 -5.42 19.99
CA ASP A 139 -5.23 -4.21 20.69
C ASP A 139 -3.79 -3.79 20.26
N ASP A 140 -3.02 -4.73 19.71
CA ASP A 140 -1.66 -4.51 19.21
C ASP A 140 -1.62 -4.19 17.70
N ASN A 141 -2.77 -3.98 17.06
CA ASN A 141 -2.97 -3.75 15.63
C ASN A 141 -2.52 -4.94 14.75
N ASN A 142 -2.61 -6.17 15.24
CA ASN A 142 -2.45 -7.35 14.40
C ASN A 142 -3.81 -7.72 13.81
N PHE A 143 -3.78 -8.14 12.55
CA PHE A 143 -4.98 -8.64 11.89
C PHE A 143 -5.32 -10.05 12.40
N GLU A 144 -6.55 -10.27 12.77
CA GLU A 144 -7.11 -11.57 13.15
C GLU A 144 -7.91 -12.15 11.98
N ASP A 145 -7.67 -13.43 11.68
CA ASP A 145 -8.40 -14.10 10.60
C ASP A 145 -9.89 -14.16 10.93
N PRO A 146 -10.76 -13.71 10.04
CA PRO A 146 -12.20 -13.75 10.27
C PRO A 146 -12.72 -15.20 10.34
N PRO A 147 -13.82 -15.43 11.10
CA PRO A 147 -14.41 -16.75 11.24
C PRO A 147 -15.08 -17.26 9.96
N ALA A 148 -15.50 -18.50 10.00
CA ALA A 148 -15.99 -19.28 8.87
C ALA A 148 -17.25 -18.73 8.18
N PHE A 149 -17.42 -19.10 6.91
CA PHE A 149 -18.51 -18.73 6.02
C PHE A 149 -19.88 -19.27 6.44
N SER A 150 -20.91 -18.40 6.37
CA SER A 150 -22.32 -18.78 6.48
C SER A 150 -23.17 -17.86 5.58
N PHE A 151 -23.70 -18.40 4.49
CA PHE A 151 -24.57 -17.64 3.57
C PHE A 151 -25.99 -17.37 4.12
N GLY A 152 -26.29 -17.96 5.29
CA GLY A 152 -27.58 -17.81 5.95
C GLY A 152 -28.76 -18.44 5.22
N GLN A 153 -29.91 -18.47 5.92
CA GLN A 153 -31.19 -18.93 5.40
C GLN A 153 -32.08 -17.78 4.95
N ALA A 154 -33.25 -18.11 4.39
CA ALA A 154 -34.28 -17.12 4.06
C ALA A 154 -34.66 -16.28 5.30
N ASN A 155 -34.76 -14.96 5.12
CA ASN A 155 -35.06 -13.96 6.15
C ASN A 155 -33.97 -13.72 7.20
N GLU A 156 -32.86 -14.43 7.21
CA GLU A 156 -31.71 -14.12 8.08
C GLU A 156 -30.99 -12.86 7.60
N ILE A 157 -30.27 -12.24 8.51
CA ILE A 157 -29.43 -11.10 8.22
C ILE A 157 -28.03 -11.64 7.89
N VAL A 158 -27.50 -11.23 6.77
CA VAL A 158 -26.16 -11.66 6.32
C VAL A 158 -25.27 -10.43 6.22
N VAL A 159 -24.06 -10.59 6.69
CA VAL A 159 -22.97 -9.60 6.57
C VAL A 159 -21.85 -10.22 5.74
N VAL A 160 -21.52 -9.58 4.65
CA VAL A 160 -20.37 -9.92 3.80
C VAL A 160 -19.30 -8.88 4.07
N ARG A 161 -18.11 -9.32 4.44
CA ARG A 161 -16.97 -8.45 4.74
C ARG A 161 -15.77 -8.92 3.93
N ALA A 162 -15.12 -7.99 3.23
CA ALA A 162 -13.87 -8.23 2.54
C ALA A 162 -12.78 -7.33 3.14
N TYR A 163 -11.63 -7.91 3.41
CA TYR A 163 -10.48 -7.20 3.95
C TYR A 163 -9.27 -7.43 3.06
N TYR A 164 -8.50 -6.38 2.86
CA TYR A 164 -7.24 -6.47 2.15
C TYR A 164 -6.14 -5.71 2.88
N GLN A 165 -5.01 -6.38 3.08
CA GLN A 165 -3.83 -5.77 3.67
C GLN A 165 -2.99 -5.09 2.58
N TRP A 166 -3.30 -3.81 2.31
CA TRP A 166 -2.64 -3.01 1.30
C TRP A 166 -1.18 -2.75 1.66
N PRO A 167 -0.20 -3.04 0.78
CA PRO A 167 1.20 -2.72 1.02
C PRO A 167 1.41 -1.21 0.93
N THR A 168 1.77 -0.58 2.04
CA THR A 168 2.07 0.85 2.07
C THR A 168 3.55 1.12 1.81
N ASN A 169 3.85 2.31 1.28
CA ASN A 169 5.21 2.70 1.00
C ASN A 169 5.90 3.20 2.30
N THR A 170 6.79 2.39 2.87
CA THR A 170 7.48 2.68 4.13
C THR A 170 8.50 3.83 4.03
N ILE A 171 8.81 4.30 2.81
CA ILE A 171 9.73 5.42 2.57
C ILE A 171 9.25 6.70 3.29
N PHE A 172 7.94 6.85 3.47
CA PHE A 172 7.32 8.03 4.09
C PHE A 172 7.30 8.00 5.63
N GLY A 173 7.82 6.96 6.27
CA GLY A 173 7.96 6.87 7.72
C GLY A 173 6.64 7.13 8.47
N SER A 174 6.58 8.23 9.24
CA SER A 174 5.40 8.61 10.03
C SER A 174 4.22 9.14 9.20
N LEU A 175 4.42 9.50 7.94
CA LEU A 175 3.36 9.88 6.99
C LEU A 175 2.77 8.68 6.25
N SER A 176 3.25 7.46 6.54
CA SER A 176 2.71 6.24 5.98
C SER A 176 1.25 6.03 6.40
N LEU A 177 0.42 5.57 5.47
CA LEU A 177 -1.00 5.28 5.70
C LEU A 177 -1.25 3.97 6.46
N LYS A 178 -0.21 3.35 7.00
CA LYS A 178 -0.28 2.08 7.74
C LYS A 178 -1.16 2.20 8.99
N ASN A 179 -1.97 1.19 9.25
CA ASN A 179 -2.73 1.03 10.49
C ASN A 179 -2.57 -0.37 11.12
N LEU A 180 -1.80 -1.26 10.48
CA LEU A 180 -1.46 -2.57 11.02
C LEU A 180 -0.02 -2.61 11.55
N SER A 181 0.23 -3.50 12.52
CA SER A 181 1.55 -3.73 13.12
C SER A 181 2.61 -4.18 12.10
N ASN A 182 2.20 -4.92 11.07
CA ASN A 182 3.05 -5.40 9.98
C ASN A 182 3.42 -4.32 8.94
N GLY A 183 3.03 -3.07 9.17
CA GLY A 183 3.36 -1.95 8.29
C GLY A 183 2.45 -1.81 7.07
N LYS A 184 1.37 -2.58 6.97
CA LYS A 184 0.36 -2.48 5.92
C LYS A 184 -0.82 -1.62 6.36
N ARG A 185 -1.68 -1.26 5.42
CA ARG A 185 -2.99 -0.65 5.68
C ARG A 185 -4.08 -1.69 5.48
N LEU A 186 -4.92 -1.86 6.47
CA LEU A 186 -6.16 -2.61 6.32
C LEU A 186 -7.16 -1.77 5.53
N ILE A 187 -7.64 -2.31 4.43
CA ILE A 187 -8.77 -1.81 3.65
C ILE A 187 -9.90 -2.79 3.90
N GLY A 188 -11.08 -2.28 4.28
CA GLY A 188 -12.26 -3.09 4.53
C GLY A 188 -13.45 -2.58 3.74
N SER A 189 -14.27 -3.51 3.27
CA SER A 189 -15.58 -3.24 2.69
C SER A 189 -16.60 -4.19 3.28
N PHE A 190 -17.82 -3.74 3.53
CA PHE A 190 -18.87 -4.59 4.07
C PHE A 190 -20.23 -4.29 3.45
N ALA A 191 -21.04 -5.34 3.31
CA ALA A 191 -22.44 -5.25 2.94
C ALA A 191 -23.29 -6.04 3.94
N ALA A 192 -24.25 -5.38 4.56
CA ALA A 192 -25.21 -6.00 5.47
C ALA A 192 -26.61 -5.91 4.88
N PHE A 193 -27.32 -7.03 4.83
CA PHE A 193 -28.66 -7.10 4.24
C PHE A 193 -29.46 -8.23 4.88
N ARG A 194 -30.76 -8.21 4.64
CA ARG A 194 -31.63 -9.33 4.97
C ARG A 194 -31.87 -10.17 3.72
N ASN A 195 -31.71 -11.49 3.85
CA ASN A 195 -32.04 -12.44 2.78
C ASN A 195 -33.54 -12.34 2.45
N GLU A 196 -33.85 -12.39 1.17
CA GLU A 196 -35.23 -12.45 0.71
C GLU A 196 -35.87 -13.81 1.09
N PRO A 197 -37.21 -13.88 1.19
CA PRO A 197 -37.87 -15.14 1.43
C PRO A 197 -37.79 -16.03 0.17
N PHE A 198 -36.73 -16.80 0.03
CA PHE A 198 -36.58 -17.82 -0.98
C PHE A 198 -36.93 -19.18 -0.41
N THR A 199 -37.49 -20.07 -1.23
CA THR A 199 -37.64 -21.47 -0.86
C THR A 199 -36.29 -22.15 -0.94
N ALA A 200 -35.68 -22.44 0.22
CA ALA A 200 -34.54 -23.35 0.22
C ALA A 200 -34.94 -24.65 -0.45
N THR A 201 -34.35 -25.02 -1.56
CA THR A 201 -34.48 -26.35 -2.12
C THR A 201 -33.86 -27.29 -1.09
N ALA A 202 -34.72 -27.99 -0.31
CA ALA A 202 -34.25 -29.02 0.60
C ALA A 202 -33.46 -30.00 -0.22
N SER A 203 -32.16 -30.08 -0.01
CA SER A 203 -31.33 -31.16 -0.54
C SER A 203 -31.88 -32.47 0.03
N ASN A 204 -32.38 -33.31 -0.85
CA ASN A 204 -32.90 -34.63 -0.54
C ASN A 204 -31.71 -35.61 -0.46
#